data_82c4e7aeee312a85921a4e84cb47ae70
#
_entry.id   82c4e7aeee312a85921a4e84cb47ae70
#
_cell.length_a   1.000
_cell.length_b   1.000
_cell.length_c   1.000
_cell.angle_alpha   90.00
_cell.angle_beta   90.00
_cell.angle_gamma   90.00
#
_symmetry.space_group_name_H-M   'P 1'
#
loop_
_entity.id
_entity.type
_entity.pdbx_description
1 polymer ?
#
loop_
_entity_poly.entity_id
_entity_poly.type
_entity_poly.pdbx_seq_one_letter_code
_entity_poly.pdbx_strand_id
1 'polypeptide(L)'
;MRDKLESIIERYNSIQDQMAESEIISNPDKLKDLAKEYKQLEPVVLTGKKYIKILDQIIDCEAMINSDDDELKELAIEELTESKNRKLDLEKDLKIKLLPKDPLDNKNIILEIRAGTGGDEAALFAADLFRLYSHFSEKYSWDKELIASNEIGIGGFKEVIISLKGNGAYGMLKYESGVHRVQRVPETETGGRVHTSAATVATDWSLPG
;
A
#
# COMPACT_ATOMS: atom_id res chain seq x y z
N MET A 1 -1.53 -21.04 12.56
CA MET A 1 -2.19 -19.86 11.92
C MET A 1 -3.58 -19.65 12.50
N ARG A 2 -4.39 -20.71 12.64
CA ARG A 2 -5.75 -20.67 13.21
C ARG A 2 -5.79 -19.95 14.55
N ASP A 3 -5.03 -20.39 15.55
CA ASP A 3 -5.02 -19.84 16.90
C ASP A 3 -4.70 -18.32 16.92
N LYS A 4 -3.74 -17.88 16.07
CA LYS A 4 -3.39 -16.50 15.94
C LYS A 4 -4.53 -15.66 15.33
N LEU A 5 -5.27 -16.21 14.37
CA LEU A 5 -6.42 -15.55 13.77
C LEU A 5 -7.60 -15.46 14.75
N GLU A 6 -7.85 -16.52 15.51
CA GLU A 6 -8.88 -16.54 16.55
C GLU A 6 -8.60 -15.47 17.61
N SER A 7 -7.36 -15.35 18.09
CA SER A 7 -6.97 -14.28 19.02
C SER A 7 -7.17 -12.86 18.44
N ILE A 8 -6.88 -12.66 17.15
CA ILE A 8 -7.12 -11.37 16.48
C ILE A 8 -8.63 -11.09 16.37
N ILE A 9 -9.43 -12.12 16.06
CA ILE A 9 -10.90 -11.98 15.98
C ILE A 9 -11.50 -11.66 17.36
N GLU A 10 -11.02 -12.31 18.42
CA GLU A 10 -11.42 -12.01 19.80
C GLU A 10 -11.06 -10.57 20.17
N ARG A 11 -9.87 -10.10 19.85
CA ARG A 11 -9.48 -8.71 20.09
C ARG A 11 -10.37 -7.72 19.33
N TYR A 12 -10.68 -8.01 18.07
CA TYR A 12 -11.56 -7.20 17.24
C TYR A 12 -12.98 -7.09 17.84
N ASN A 13 -13.55 -8.20 18.29
CA ASN A 13 -14.85 -8.23 18.94
C ASN A 13 -14.81 -7.46 20.28
N SER A 14 -13.77 -7.68 21.09
CA SER A 14 -13.57 -6.94 22.35
C SER A 14 -13.49 -5.42 22.14
N ILE A 15 -12.82 -4.94 21.07
CA ILE A 15 -12.78 -3.53 20.73
C ILE A 15 -14.18 -3.02 20.37
N GLN A 16 -14.96 -3.79 19.60
CA GLN A 16 -16.31 -3.44 19.23
C GLN A 16 -17.20 -3.26 20.48
N ASP A 17 -17.09 -4.18 21.44
CA ASP A 17 -17.83 -4.12 22.70
C ASP A 17 -17.40 -2.89 23.54
N GLN A 18 -16.09 -2.64 23.66
CA GLN A 18 -15.57 -1.46 24.37
C GLN A 18 -16.06 -0.15 23.76
N MET A 19 -16.11 -0.05 22.42
CA MET A 19 -16.61 1.15 21.74
C MET A 19 -18.10 1.42 22.00
N ALA A 20 -18.86 0.43 22.44
CA ALA A 20 -20.26 0.58 22.81
C ALA A 20 -20.46 1.03 24.28
N GLU A 21 -19.41 1.04 25.10
CA GLU A 21 -19.47 1.44 26.50
C GLU A 21 -19.65 2.96 26.63
N SER A 22 -20.57 3.40 27.49
CA SER A 22 -20.88 4.82 27.70
C SER A 22 -19.66 5.64 28.16
N GLU A 23 -18.76 5.02 28.92
CA GLU A 23 -17.51 5.64 29.41
C GLU A 23 -16.55 5.95 28.26
N ILE A 24 -16.43 5.05 27.29
CA ILE A 24 -15.57 5.23 26.11
C ILE A 24 -16.17 6.24 25.15
N ILE A 25 -17.50 6.18 24.94
CA ILE A 25 -18.22 7.16 24.09
C ILE A 25 -18.02 8.59 24.61
N SER A 26 -17.94 8.76 25.93
CA SER A 26 -17.72 10.07 26.56
C SER A 26 -16.25 10.56 26.47
N ASN A 27 -15.32 9.73 25.95
CA ASN A 27 -13.90 10.07 25.81
C ASN A 27 -13.47 10.01 24.34
N PRO A 28 -13.47 11.15 23.61
CA PRO A 28 -13.19 11.19 22.17
C PRO A 28 -11.81 10.63 21.78
N ASP A 29 -10.79 10.82 22.62
CA ASP A 29 -9.43 10.35 22.32
C ASP A 29 -9.35 8.82 22.39
N LYS A 30 -9.88 8.22 23.47
CA LYS A 30 -9.94 6.75 23.60
C LYS A 30 -10.78 6.13 22.48
N LEU A 31 -11.92 6.73 22.16
CA LEU A 31 -12.78 6.25 21.08
C LEU A 31 -12.07 6.30 19.73
N LYS A 32 -11.32 7.36 19.45
CA LYS A 32 -10.52 7.51 18.22
C LYS A 32 -9.44 6.45 18.09
N ASP A 33 -8.74 6.14 19.20
CA ASP A 33 -7.69 5.13 19.20
C ASP A 33 -8.27 3.73 18.97
N LEU A 34 -9.36 3.38 19.65
CA LEU A 34 -10.07 2.11 19.45
C LEU A 34 -10.62 1.99 18.03
N ALA A 35 -11.22 3.04 17.49
CA ALA A 35 -11.73 3.05 16.12
C ALA A 35 -10.62 2.86 15.08
N LYS A 36 -9.44 3.42 15.33
CA LYS A 36 -8.27 3.22 14.48
C LYS A 36 -7.78 1.76 14.51
N GLU A 37 -7.68 1.17 15.72
CA GLU A 37 -7.29 -0.24 15.88
C GLU A 37 -8.33 -1.17 15.22
N TYR A 38 -9.62 -0.93 15.46
CA TYR A 38 -10.73 -1.66 14.84
C TYR A 38 -10.62 -1.68 13.32
N LYS A 39 -10.46 -0.51 12.70
CA LYS A 39 -10.30 -0.37 11.25
C LYS A 39 -9.04 -1.04 10.70
N GLN A 40 -7.97 -1.10 11.49
CA GLN A 40 -6.73 -1.79 11.10
C GLN A 40 -6.87 -3.31 11.11
N LEU A 41 -7.62 -3.86 12.07
CA LEU A 41 -7.83 -5.31 12.21
C LEU A 41 -8.89 -5.84 11.23
N GLU A 42 -9.86 -5.02 10.82
CA GLU A 42 -11.00 -5.44 9.99
C GLU A 42 -10.60 -6.26 8.74
N PRO A 43 -9.63 -5.84 7.89
CA PRO A 43 -9.26 -6.62 6.70
C PRO A 43 -8.70 -8.00 7.02
N VAL A 44 -7.96 -8.12 8.14
CA VAL A 44 -7.41 -9.39 8.62
C VAL A 44 -8.55 -10.28 9.14
N VAL A 45 -9.47 -9.72 9.91
CA VAL A 45 -10.63 -10.44 10.49
C VAL A 45 -11.55 -10.98 9.41
N LEU A 46 -11.89 -10.16 8.41
CA LEU A 46 -12.74 -10.58 7.29
C LEU A 46 -12.13 -11.75 6.51
N THR A 47 -10.84 -11.70 6.23
CA THR A 47 -10.14 -12.79 5.52
C THR A 47 -9.93 -13.97 6.45
N GLY A 48 -9.61 -13.74 7.72
CA GLY A 48 -9.40 -14.77 8.74
C GLY A 48 -10.66 -15.62 8.99
N LYS A 49 -11.84 -14.99 9.09
CA LYS A 49 -13.12 -15.69 9.21
C LYS A 49 -13.38 -16.59 8.00
N LYS A 50 -13.08 -16.13 6.79
CA LYS A 50 -13.19 -16.96 5.57
C LYS A 50 -12.24 -18.13 5.61
N TYR A 51 -11.00 -17.91 6.03
CA TYR A 51 -9.98 -18.95 6.14
C TYR A 51 -10.35 -20.02 7.15
N ILE A 52 -10.84 -19.64 8.35
CA ILE A 52 -11.29 -20.58 9.36
C ILE A 52 -12.46 -21.43 8.82
N LYS A 53 -13.44 -20.80 8.16
CA LYS A 53 -14.54 -21.52 7.51
C LYS A 53 -14.06 -22.56 6.49
N ILE A 54 -13.07 -22.22 5.66
CA ILE A 54 -12.49 -23.17 4.69
C ILE A 54 -11.75 -24.30 5.40
N LEU A 55 -11.08 -24.05 6.52
CA LEU A 55 -10.45 -25.11 7.31
C LEU A 55 -11.49 -26.08 7.87
N ASP A 56 -12.62 -25.59 8.36
CA ASP A 56 -13.71 -26.42 8.87
C ASP A 56 -14.34 -27.23 7.73
N GLN A 57 -14.57 -26.63 6.54
CA GLN A 57 -15.05 -27.35 5.36
C GLN A 57 -14.09 -28.48 4.93
N ILE A 58 -12.78 -28.25 4.98
CA ILE A 58 -11.79 -29.30 4.68
C ILE A 58 -11.92 -30.48 5.64
N ILE A 59 -12.09 -30.21 6.94
CA ILE A 59 -12.27 -31.25 7.96
C ILE A 59 -13.56 -32.03 7.69
N ASP A 60 -14.65 -31.37 7.37
CA ASP A 60 -15.94 -31.99 7.07
C ASP A 60 -15.85 -32.85 5.80
N CYS A 61 -15.22 -32.36 4.72
CA CYS A 61 -15.00 -33.14 3.50
C CYS A 61 -14.13 -34.39 3.77
N GLU A 62 -13.05 -34.25 4.56
CA GLU A 62 -12.18 -35.35 4.92
C GLU A 62 -12.94 -36.44 5.75
N ALA A 63 -13.89 -36.02 6.57
CA ALA A 63 -14.76 -36.94 7.29
C ALA A 63 -15.76 -37.68 6.34
N MET A 64 -16.34 -36.91 5.36
CA MET A 64 -17.30 -37.48 4.39
C MET A 64 -16.65 -38.50 3.43
N ILE A 65 -15.39 -38.31 3.06
CA ILE A 65 -14.66 -39.29 2.21
C ILE A 65 -14.56 -40.68 2.87
N ASN A 66 -14.64 -40.74 4.19
CA ASN A 66 -14.61 -41.99 4.94
C ASN A 66 -16.02 -42.60 5.14
N SER A 67 -17.09 -42.02 4.57
CA SER A 67 -18.44 -42.59 4.62
C SER A 67 -18.56 -43.83 3.72
N ASP A 68 -19.64 -44.60 3.86
CA ASP A 68 -19.92 -45.78 2.99
C ASP A 68 -20.70 -45.42 1.71
N ASP A 69 -21.06 -44.16 1.52
CA ASP A 69 -21.81 -43.63 0.37
C ASP A 69 -20.87 -43.11 -0.72
N ASP A 70 -20.87 -43.78 -1.88
CA ASP A 70 -19.95 -43.47 -2.98
C ASP A 70 -20.26 -42.16 -3.67
N GLU A 71 -21.54 -41.73 -3.74
CA GLU A 71 -21.91 -40.41 -4.31
C GLU A 71 -21.43 -39.27 -3.41
N LEU A 72 -21.58 -39.42 -2.11
CA LEU A 72 -21.07 -38.46 -1.13
C LEU A 72 -19.54 -38.36 -1.14
N LYS A 73 -18.83 -39.48 -1.36
CA LYS A 73 -17.36 -39.46 -1.49
C LYS A 73 -16.91 -38.67 -2.69
N GLU A 74 -17.54 -38.86 -3.87
CA GLU A 74 -17.14 -38.19 -5.09
C GLU A 74 -17.30 -36.64 -4.97
N LEU A 75 -18.45 -36.21 -4.46
CA LEU A 75 -18.73 -34.81 -4.16
C LEU A 75 -17.73 -34.23 -3.13
N ALA A 76 -17.42 -34.96 -2.08
CA ALA A 76 -16.49 -34.53 -1.05
C ALA A 76 -15.05 -34.41 -1.57
N ILE A 77 -14.63 -35.25 -2.51
CA ILE A 77 -13.31 -35.16 -3.15
C ILE A 77 -13.20 -33.88 -4.00
N GLU A 78 -14.24 -33.57 -4.79
CA GLU A 78 -14.28 -32.36 -5.61
C GLU A 78 -14.23 -31.11 -4.72
N GLU A 79 -15.12 -31.04 -3.71
CA GLU A 79 -15.17 -29.91 -2.77
C GLU A 79 -13.88 -29.76 -1.96
N LEU A 80 -13.25 -30.88 -1.57
CA LEU A 80 -11.95 -30.86 -0.87
C LEU A 80 -10.86 -30.25 -1.73
N THR A 81 -10.84 -30.58 -3.01
CA THR A 81 -9.85 -30.04 -3.95
C THR A 81 -10.01 -28.53 -4.12
N GLU A 82 -11.26 -28.07 -4.29
CA GLU A 82 -11.56 -26.64 -4.41
C GLU A 82 -11.23 -25.90 -3.10
N SER A 83 -11.61 -26.45 -1.95
CA SER A 83 -11.33 -25.86 -0.64
C SER A 83 -9.83 -25.77 -0.35
N LYS A 84 -9.02 -26.76 -0.76
CA LYS A 84 -7.56 -26.71 -0.64
C LYS A 84 -6.96 -25.58 -1.50
N ASN A 85 -7.46 -25.36 -2.71
CA ASN A 85 -7.01 -24.26 -3.56
C ASN A 85 -7.38 -22.90 -2.95
N ARG A 86 -8.63 -22.71 -2.51
CA ARG A 86 -9.09 -21.50 -1.82
C ARG A 86 -8.28 -21.21 -0.55
N LYS A 87 -7.94 -22.26 0.21
CA LYS A 87 -7.08 -22.14 1.40
C LYS A 87 -5.73 -21.52 1.05
N LEU A 88 -5.06 -21.99 -0.03
CA LEU A 88 -3.77 -21.48 -0.46
C LEU A 88 -3.82 -20.00 -0.83
N ASP A 89 -4.89 -19.57 -1.51
CA ASP A 89 -5.05 -18.17 -1.90
C ASP A 89 -5.34 -17.26 -0.68
N LEU A 90 -6.17 -17.73 0.25
CA LEU A 90 -6.41 -17.02 1.50
C LEU A 90 -5.16 -16.93 2.38
N GLU A 91 -4.30 -17.96 2.39
CA GLU A 91 -3.02 -17.92 3.11
C GLU A 91 -2.06 -16.87 2.56
N LYS A 92 -2.00 -16.70 1.23
CA LYS A 92 -1.21 -15.64 0.60
C LYS A 92 -1.73 -14.27 0.98
N ASP A 93 -3.03 -14.07 0.90
CA ASP A 93 -3.68 -12.80 1.24
C ASP A 93 -3.50 -12.45 2.73
N LEU A 94 -3.69 -13.44 3.62
CA LEU A 94 -3.46 -13.27 5.05
C LEU A 94 -2.00 -12.93 5.38
N LYS A 95 -1.03 -13.57 4.73
CA LYS A 95 0.39 -13.23 4.93
C LYS A 95 0.66 -11.76 4.65
N ILE A 96 0.10 -11.22 3.56
CA ILE A 96 0.24 -9.81 3.20
C ILE A 96 -0.44 -8.90 4.23
N LYS A 97 -1.68 -9.23 4.62
CA LYS A 97 -2.47 -8.43 5.58
C LYS A 97 -1.93 -8.44 7.00
N LEU A 98 -1.22 -9.51 7.38
CA LEU A 98 -0.58 -9.65 8.69
C LEU A 98 0.80 -8.97 8.77
N LEU A 99 1.34 -8.45 7.66
CA LEU A 99 2.57 -7.66 7.72
C LEU A 99 2.32 -6.39 8.54
N PRO A 100 3.26 -6.03 9.42
CA PRO A 100 3.15 -4.78 10.18
C PRO A 100 3.13 -3.62 9.20
N LYS A 101 2.07 -2.81 9.29
CA LYS A 101 1.96 -1.57 8.51
C LYS A 101 2.79 -0.49 9.20
N ASP A 102 3.61 0.21 8.43
CA ASP A 102 4.30 1.39 8.88
C ASP A 102 3.26 2.49 9.21
N PRO A 103 3.22 3.02 10.45
CA PRO A 103 2.27 4.08 10.80
C PRO A 103 2.46 5.35 9.96
N LEU A 104 3.62 5.53 9.34
CA LEU A 104 3.91 6.66 8.46
C LEU A 104 3.32 6.48 7.06
N ASP A 105 2.98 5.25 6.64
CA ASP A 105 2.47 4.98 5.28
C ASP A 105 1.28 5.86 4.88
N ASN A 106 0.43 6.20 5.84
CA ASN A 106 -0.75 7.04 5.60
C ASN A 106 -0.50 8.55 5.73
N LYS A 107 0.75 8.97 5.90
CA LYS A 107 1.13 10.38 5.95
C LYS A 107 1.16 10.99 4.55
N ASN A 108 1.09 12.33 4.53
CA ASN A 108 1.41 13.10 3.34
C ASN A 108 2.90 13.03 3.06
N ILE A 109 3.31 13.30 1.83
CA ILE A 109 4.71 13.25 1.42
C ILE A 109 5.15 14.58 0.83
N ILE A 110 6.39 14.95 1.13
CA ILE A 110 7.13 16.01 0.44
C ILE A 110 8.13 15.33 -0.47
N LEU A 111 8.11 15.69 -1.75
CA LEU A 111 9.07 15.26 -2.76
C LEU A 111 9.93 16.43 -3.16
N GLU A 112 11.22 16.27 -3.03
CA GLU A 112 12.22 17.20 -3.54
C GLU A 112 12.95 16.55 -4.70
N ILE A 113 12.91 17.16 -5.86
CA ILE A 113 13.53 16.67 -7.09
C ILE A 113 14.62 17.66 -7.49
N ARG A 114 15.86 17.23 -7.55
CA ARG A 114 17.02 18.01 -7.95
C ARG A 114 17.67 17.47 -9.20
N ALA A 115 17.96 18.34 -10.16
CA ALA A 115 18.81 18.00 -11.29
C ALA A 115 20.22 17.63 -10.79
N GLY A 116 20.73 16.49 -11.27
CA GLY A 116 22.07 16.01 -10.98
C GLY A 116 23.06 16.30 -12.10
N THR A 117 23.90 15.33 -12.43
CA THR A 117 24.84 15.42 -13.54
C THR A 117 24.13 15.31 -14.88
N GLY A 118 24.51 16.17 -15.86
CA GLY A 118 23.94 16.15 -17.21
C GLY A 118 23.52 17.54 -17.73
N GLY A 119 23.83 18.60 -16.99
CA GLY A 119 23.53 19.98 -17.44
C GLY A 119 22.03 20.21 -17.67
N ASP A 120 21.70 20.85 -18.80
CA ASP A 120 20.33 21.19 -19.18
C ASP A 120 19.42 19.95 -19.30
N GLU A 121 19.96 18.82 -19.79
CA GLU A 121 19.20 17.59 -19.91
C GLU A 121 18.81 16.99 -18.54
N ALA A 122 19.67 17.15 -17.53
CA ALA A 122 19.32 16.73 -16.17
C ALA A 122 18.17 17.59 -15.59
N ALA A 123 18.12 18.88 -15.93
CA ALA A 123 17.03 19.75 -15.53
C ALA A 123 15.71 19.43 -16.26
N LEU A 124 15.77 19.09 -17.54
CA LEU A 124 14.61 18.58 -18.28
C LEU A 124 14.13 17.25 -17.71
N PHE A 125 15.05 16.36 -17.34
CA PHE A 125 14.68 15.09 -16.70
C PHE A 125 14.03 15.32 -15.31
N ALA A 126 14.48 16.30 -14.54
CA ALA A 126 13.81 16.66 -13.30
C ALA A 126 12.37 17.17 -13.55
N ALA A 127 12.14 17.90 -14.66
CA ALA A 127 10.79 18.31 -15.07
C ALA A 127 9.94 17.11 -15.50
N ASP A 128 10.52 16.09 -16.15
CA ASP A 128 9.83 14.84 -16.49
C ASP A 128 9.39 14.09 -15.24
N LEU A 129 10.25 13.97 -14.23
CA LEU A 129 9.91 13.35 -12.94
C LEU A 129 8.81 14.12 -12.22
N PHE A 130 8.87 15.48 -12.22
CA PHE A 130 7.79 16.30 -11.67
C PHE A 130 6.45 16.03 -12.36
N ARG A 131 6.43 15.94 -13.70
CA ARG A 131 5.22 15.59 -14.46
C ARG A 131 4.72 14.18 -14.12
N LEU A 132 5.63 13.21 -14.02
CA LEU A 132 5.32 11.82 -13.64
C LEU A 132 4.61 11.76 -12.29
N TYR A 133 5.19 12.36 -11.24
CA TYR A 133 4.58 12.37 -9.91
C TYR A 133 3.30 13.19 -9.86
N SER A 134 3.18 14.25 -10.67
CA SER A 134 1.95 15.02 -10.82
C SER A 134 0.81 14.16 -11.36
N HIS A 135 1.01 13.46 -12.48
CA HIS A 135 -0.01 12.56 -13.04
C HIS A 135 -0.29 11.36 -12.11
N PHE A 136 0.73 10.88 -11.41
CA PHE A 136 0.52 9.82 -10.42
C PHE A 136 -0.39 10.29 -9.28
N SER A 137 -0.19 11.51 -8.78
CA SER A 137 -1.05 12.08 -7.73
C SER A 137 -2.50 12.26 -8.20
N GLU A 138 -2.73 12.68 -9.43
CA GLU A 138 -4.06 12.81 -10.03
C GLU A 138 -4.79 11.45 -10.09
N LYS A 139 -4.08 10.38 -10.48
CA LYS A 139 -4.63 9.02 -10.53
C LYS A 139 -5.16 8.53 -9.18
N TYR A 140 -4.53 8.95 -8.07
CA TYR A 140 -4.92 8.57 -6.72
C TYR A 140 -5.76 9.66 -6.02
N SER A 141 -6.13 10.73 -6.74
CA SER A 141 -6.90 11.88 -6.20
C SER A 141 -6.21 12.52 -4.99
N TRP A 142 -4.88 12.63 -5.04
CA TRP A 142 -4.10 13.35 -4.03
C TRP A 142 -4.00 14.82 -4.41
N ASP A 143 -4.12 15.69 -3.41
CA ASP A 143 -3.89 17.12 -3.59
C ASP A 143 -2.40 17.39 -3.76
N LYS A 144 -2.07 18.16 -4.80
CA LYS A 144 -0.70 18.57 -5.10
C LYS A 144 -0.52 20.06 -4.81
N GLU A 145 0.49 20.38 -4.03
CA GLU A 145 0.90 21.75 -3.72
C GLU A 145 2.36 21.96 -4.10
N LEU A 146 2.65 22.97 -4.91
CA LEU A 146 4.02 23.37 -5.22
C LEU A 146 4.56 24.24 -4.07
N ILE A 147 5.59 23.76 -3.38
CA ILE A 147 6.22 24.45 -2.25
C ILE A 147 7.28 25.45 -2.78
N ALA A 148 8.15 24.97 -3.66
CA ALA A 148 9.21 25.77 -4.25
C ALA A 148 9.62 25.23 -5.62
N SER A 149 10.10 26.12 -6.50
CA SER A 149 10.71 25.72 -7.78
C SER A 149 11.84 26.66 -8.15
N ASN A 150 12.88 26.09 -8.78
CA ASN A 150 13.98 26.81 -9.41
C ASN A 150 14.05 26.36 -10.87
N GLU A 151 13.37 27.11 -11.72
CA GLU A 151 13.25 26.84 -13.16
C GLU A 151 14.45 27.36 -13.94
N ILE A 152 14.75 26.70 -15.06
CA ILE A 152 15.69 27.18 -16.06
C ILE A 152 14.95 27.50 -17.37
N GLY A 153 15.52 28.42 -18.17
CA GLY A 153 14.84 29.00 -19.33
C GLY A 153 14.39 28.05 -20.44
N ILE A 154 14.74 26.76 -20.34
CA ILE A 154 14.36 25.70 -21.30
C ILE A 154 13.19 24.82 -20.81
N GLY A 155 12.51 25.20 -19.73
CA GLY A 155 11.40 24.43 -19.16
C GLY A 155 11.83 23.28 -18.24
N GLY A 156 13.11 23.24 -17.85
CA GLY A 156 13.64 22.30 -16.86
C GLY A 156 13.68 22.91 -15.46
N PHE A 157 13.89 22.06 -14.45
CA PHE A 157 14.07 22.46 -13.06
C PHE A 157 15.48 22.13 -12.55
N LYS A 158 16.15 23.10 -11.92
CA LYS A 158 17.30 22.78 -11.06
C LYS A 158 16.85 22.10 -9.80
N GLU A 159 15.72 22.52 -9.26
CA GLU A 159 15.08 21.99 -8.08
C GLU A 159 13.57 22.26 -8.14
N VAL A 160 12.78 21.29 -7.72
CA VAL A 160 11.35 21.46 -7.48
C VAL A 160 10.94 20.68 -6.24
N ILE A 161 10.15 21.32 -5.37
CA ILE A 161 9.65 20.73 -4.12
C ILE A 161 8.14 20.77 -4.16
N ILE A 162 7.51 19.61 -4.01
CA ILE A 162 6.05 19.45 -3.98
C ILE A 162 5.60 18.71 -2.75
N SER A 163 4.43 19.07 -2.24
CA SER A 163 3.69 18.28 -1.26
C SER A 163 2.57 17.53 -1.95
N LEU A 164 2.46 16.22 -1.67
CA LEU A 164 1.33 15.39 -2.10
C LEU A 164 0.55 14.96 -0.87
N LYS A 165 -0.71 15.41 -0.79
CA LYS A 165 -1.58 15.20 0.36
C LYS A 165 -2.65 14.16 0.00
N GLY A 166 -2.61 13.02 0.67
CA GLY A 166 -3.60 11.97 0.45
C GLY A 166 -3.28 10.67 1.18
N ASN A 167 -4.28 9.81 1.28
CA ASN A 167 -4.13 8.55 1.98
C ASN A 167 -3.13 7.62 1.27
N GLY A 168 -2.11 7.17 2.01
CA GLY A 168 -1.09 6.26 1.49
C GLY A 168 0.00 6.93 0.64
N ALA A 169 0.02 8.26 0.54
CA ALA A 169 0.98 8.96 -0.31
C ALA A 169 2.43 8.68 0.06
N TYR A 170 2.77 8.76 1.35
CA TYR A 170 4.11 8.42 1.82
C TYR A 170 4.45 6.95 1.61
N GLY A 171 3.54 6.05 1.98
CA GLY A 171 3.76 4.60 1.84
C GLY A 171 4.04 4.14 0.41
N MET A 172 3.41 4.80 -0.58
CA MET A 172 3.60 4.47 -2.00
C MET A 172 4.88 5.08 -2.60
N LEU A 173 5.30 6.25 -2.14
CA LEU A 173 6.38 7.01 -2.75
C LEU A 173 7.67 7.07 -1.91
N LYS A 174 7.68 6.58 -0.67
CA LYS A 174 8.88 6.60 0.20
C LYS A 174 10.10 5.90 -0.39
N TYR A 175 9.89 4.92 -1.27
CA TYR A 175 10.96 4.18 -1.94
C TYR A 175 11.47 4.83 -3.24
N GLU A 176 10.86 5.95 -3.66
CA GLU A 176 11.34 6.76 -4.78
C GLU A 176 12.58 7.57 -4.41
N SER A 177 12.89 7.67 -3.10
CA SER A 177 14.09 8.37 -2.64
C SER A 177 15.36 7.71 -3.18
N GLY A 178 16.15 8.49 -3.90
CA GLY A 178 17.39 8.01 -4.50
C GLY A 178 17.80 8.77 -5.76
N VAL A 179 18.74 8.19 -6.50
CA VAL A 179 19.21 8.71 -7.78
C VAL A 179 18.46 8.04 -8.92
N HIS A 180 17.75 8.82 -9.69
CA HIS A 180 17.09 8.42 -10.93
C HIS A 180 17.98 8.72 -12.11
N ARG A 181 18.06 7.81 -13.06
CA ARG A 181 18.91 7.92 -14.23
C ARG A 181 18.10 7.68 -15.51
N VAL A 182 18.31 8.54 -16.50
CA VAL A 182 17.76 8.36 -17.84
C VAL A 182 18.88 8.23 -18.86
N GLN A 183 18.69 7.35 -19.84
CA GLN A 183 19.53 7.20 -21.00
C GLN A 183 18.67 7.45 -22.24
N ARG A 184 18.87 8.61 -22.86
CA ARG A 184 18.14 9.00 -24.07
C ARG A 184 19.02 9.93 -24.91
N VAL A 185 18.62 10.18 -26.14
CA VAL A 185 19.16 11.27 -26.94
C VAL A 185 18.58 12.56 -26.37
N PRO A 186 19.39 13.50 -25.82
CA PRO A 186 18.90 14.76 -25.29
C PRO A 186 18.21 15.59 -26.36
N GLU A 187 17.19 16.37 -25.96
CA GLU A 187 16.56 17.35 -26.87
C GLU A 187 17.55 18.42 -27.37
N THR A 188 18.61 18.65 -26.61
CA THR A 188 19.68 19.60 -26.92
C THR A 188 20.80 19.00 -27.79
N GLU A 189 20.76 17.71 -28.10
CA GLU A 189 21.80 17.00 -28.85
C GLU A 189 21.45 16.92 -30.33
N THR A 190 22.29 17.51 -31.17
CA THR A 190 22.11 17.52 -32.64
C THR A 190 22.73 16.32 -33.35
N GLY A 191 23.63 15.59 -32.68
CA GLY A 191 24.36 14.45 -33.25
C GLY A 191 23.72 13.07 -33.02
N GLY A 192 22.53 13.00 -32.41
CA GLY A 192 21.83 11.74 -32.16
C GLY A 192 22.51 10.80 -31.14
N ARG A 193 23.42 11.29 -30.33
CA ARG A 193 24.16 10.52 -29.32
C ARG A 193 23.32 10.32 -28.07
N VAL A 194 23.31 9.09 -27.55
CA VAL A 194 22.69 8.77 -26.26
C VAL A 194 23.56 9.30 -25.13
N HIS A 195 22.99 10.12 -24.25
CA HIS A 195 23.63 10.62 -23.05
C HIS A 195 22.96 10.04 -21.81
N THR A 196 23.69 10.04 -20.71
CA THR A 196 23.17 9.66 -19.39
C THR A 196 22.99 10.93 -18.57
N SER A 197 21.77 11.17 -18.11
CA SER A 197 21.46 12.26 -17.19
C SER A 197 20.87 11.69 -15.89
N ALA A 198 21.09 12.39 -14.80
CA ALA A 198 20.63 11.97 -13.49
C ALA A 198 19.87 13.10 -12.79
N ALA A 199 18.88 12.70 -11.99
CA ALA A 199 18.20 13.56 -11.03
C ALA A 199 18.10 12.83 -9.69
N THR A 200 18.10 13.57 -8.60
CA THR A 200 17.92 13.02 -7.26
C THR A 200 16.51 13.33 -6.78
N VAL A 201 15.84 12.33 -6.25
CA VAL A 201 14.57 12.46 -5.55
C VAL A 201 14.83 12.25 -4.07
N ALA A 202 14.41 13.19 -3.23
CA ALA A 202 14.35 13.02 -1.79
C ALA A 202 12.88 13.01 -1.35
N THR A 203 12.57 12.14 -0.40
CA THR A 203 11.21 11.99 0.14
C THR A 203 11.22 12.19 1.64
N ASP A 204 10.29 12.98 2.14
CA ASP A 204 10.07 13.13 3.57
C ASP A 204 8.56 13.12 3.84
N TRP A 205 8.17 12.72 5.06
CA TRP A 205 6.77 12.77 5.46
C TRP A 205 6.43 14.18 5.99
N SER A 206 5.24 14.66 5.65
CA SER A 206 4.74 15.91 6.22
C SER A 206 3.63 15.63 7.25
N LEU A 207 3.57 16.48 8.26
CA LEU A 207 2.42 16.48 9.17
C LEU A 207 1.16 16.85 8.38
N PRO A 208 -0.01 16.26 8.71
CA PRO A 208 -1.27 16.77 8.19
C PRO A 208 -1.42 18.23 8.64
N GLY A 209 -1.60 19.13 7.67
CA GLY A 209 -1.91 20.53 7.94
C GLY A 209 -3.33 20.68 8.46
#